data_c6d03bc0883bd9e0a97c71442645de7c
#
_entry.id   c6d03bc0883bd9e0a97c71442645de7c
#
_cell.length_a   1.000
_cell.length_b   1.000
_cell.length_c   1.000
_cell.angle_alpha   90.00
_cell.angle_beta   90.00
_cell.angle_gamma   90.00
#
_symmetry.space_group_name_H-M   'P 1'
#
loop_
_entity.id
_entity.type
_entity.pdbx_description
1 polymer ?
#
loop_
_entity_poly.entity_id
_entity_poly.type
_entity_poly.pdbx_seq_one_letter_code
_entity_poly.pdbx_strand_id
1 'polypeptide(L)'
;MRRWGPWLAAALLWAAGLVQAQGLLPVPPLSGRVIDQTGTLSAAQSQAISDKLAALETKRGSQLVVLMVATTQPEDIAAYAQRVADSWKIGRLAVGDGLLIVVAKDDRRVRFEVAKSLEGAVPDLAARQIISDVITPAFRKNDFAGGLNAAIDRLDARIGNEGLPEPAAPGAKTPPSGQGFNLQDLAIFLFVAVPVIGAVLTGIFGRKLGSLATGAAAGGMGWWLSASIAIAAG
;
A
#
# COMPACT_ATOMS: atom_id res chain seq x y z
N MET A 1 -11.62 -68.40 -2.04
CA MET A 1 -11.84 -66.99 -2.39
C MET A 1 -11.08 -66.12 -1.40
N ARG A 2 -9.95 -65.48 -1.83
CA ARG A 2 -9.01 -64.75 -0.93
C ARG A 2 -9.57 -63.36 -0.62
N ARG A 3 -9.93 -63.10 0.64
CA ARG A 3 -10.52 -61.81 1.12
C ARG A 3 -9.42 -60.72 1.27
N TRP A 4 -9.01 -60.12 0.16
CA TRP A 4 -8.00 -59.05 0.14
C TRP A 4 -8.61 -57.63 0.24
N GLY A 5 -9.93 -57.52 0.33
CA GLY A 5 -10.67 -56.26 0.30
C GLY A 5 -10.32 -55.23 1.41
N PRO A 6 -10.22 -55.63 2.69
CA PRO A 6 -10.01 -54.64 3.75
C PRO A 6 -8.61 -54.00 3.76
N TRP A 7 -7.59 -54.71 3.30
CA TRP A 7 -6.21 -54.21 3.26
C TRP A 7 -5.96 -53.23 2.14
N LEU A 8 -6.61 -53.37 1.00
CA LEU A 8 -6.56 -52.42 -0.10
C LEU A 8 -7.27 -51.10 0.25
N ALA A 9 -8.39 -51.18 0.97
CA ALA A 9 -9.10 -50.00 1.44
C ALA A 9 -8.28 -49.19 2.49
N ALA A 10 -7.60 -49.92 3.39
CA ALA A 10 -6.72 -49.30 4.37
C ALA A 10 -5.49 -48.64 3.75
N ALA A 11 -4.90 -49.25 2.71
CA ALA A 11 -3.76 -48.68 1.96
C ALA A 11 -4.15 -47.42 1.15
N LEU A 12 -5.37 -47.35 0.58
CA LEU A 12 -5.91 -46.19 -0.11
C LEU A 12 -6.19 -45.04 0.85
N LEU A 13 -6.67 -45.30 2.05
CA LEU A 13 -6.88 -44.26 3.08
C LEU A 13 -5.56 -43.71 3.64
N TRP A 14 -4.52 -44.50 3.72
CA TRP A 14 -3.18 -44.06 4.10
C TRP A 14 -2.51 -43.22 3.01
N ALA A 15 -2.72 -43.52 1.75
CA ALA A 15 -2.20 -42.74 0.64
C ALA A 15 -2.88 -41.36 0.49
N ALA A 16 -4.14 -41.22 0.86
CA ALA A 16 -4.87 -39.96 0.88
C ALA A 16 -4.39 -38.94 1.94
N GLY A 17 -3.68 -39.41 2.97
CA GLY A 17 -3.19 -38.58 4.08
C GLY A 17 -1.91 -37.77 3.75
N LEU A 18 -1.28 -37.97 2.58
CA LEU A 18 -0.01 -37.32 2.20
C LEU A 18 -0.17 -36.13 1.26
N VAL A 19 -1.38 -35.67 1.02
CA VAL A 19 -1.56 -34.35 0.38
C VAL A 19 -1.20 -33.30 1.41
N GLN A 20 0.08 -33.00 1.53
CA GLN A 20 0.55 -31.84 2.28
C GLN A 20 0.00 -30.61 1.55
N ALA A 21 -0.91 -29.90 2.21
CA ALA A 21 -1.25 -28.54 1.78
C ALA A 21 0.05 -27.73 1.80
N GLN A 22 0.62 -27.47 0.62
CA GLN A 22 1.76 -26.58 0.50
C GLN A 22 1.32 -25.21 1.04
N GLY A 23 1.82 -24.84 2.21
CA GLY A 23 1.52 -23.58 2.84
C GLY A 23 1.96 -22.43 1.91
N LEU A 24 1.25 -21.31 1.98
CA LEU A 24 1.65 -20.10 1.25
C LEU A 24 3.06 -19.69 1.68
N LEU A 25 3.85 -19.16 0.74
CA LEU A 25 5.18 -18.63 1.04
C LEU A 25 5.04 -17.51 2.09
N PRO A 26 5.75 -17.58 3.23
CA PRO A 26 5.67 -16.53 4.24
C PRO A 26 6.20 -15.19 3.69
N VAL A 27 5.62 -14.09 4.17
CA VAL A 27 6.14 -12.76 3.86
C VAL A 27 7.43 -12.54 4.65
N PRO A 28 8.57 -12.26 3.99
CA PRO A 28 9.81 -11.99 4.70
C PRO A 28 9.76 -10.63 5.43
N PRO A 29 10.60 -10.41 6.44
CA PRO A 29 10.72 -9.09 7.06
C PRO A 29 11.30 -8.08 6.06
N LEU A 30 10.82 -6.83 6.11
CA LEU A 30 11.36 -5.72 5.34
C LEU A 30 12.71 -5.30 5.95
N SER A 31 13.80 -5.91 5.51
CA SER A 31 15.15 -5.70 6.04
C SER A 31 15.95 -4.64 5.27
N GLY A 32 15.45 -4.17 4.14
CA GLY A 32 16.11 -3.20 3.28
C GLY A 32 15.34 -2.90 2.00
N ARG A 33 15.94 -2.12 1.11
CA ARG A 33 15.34 -1.79 -0.19
C ARG A 33 15.49 -2.90 -1.23
N VAL A 34 16.44 -3.80 -1.01
CA VAL A 34 16.65 -4.98 -1.85
C VAL A 34 16.73 -6.21 -0.94
N ILE A 35 15.80 -7.14 -1.12
CA ILE A 35 15.72 -8.39 -0.37
C ILE A 35 15.82 -9.52 -1.38
N ASP A 36 17.01 -10.11 -1.51
CA ASP A 36 17.26 -11.22 -2.42
C ASP A 36 17.41 -12.52 -1.61
N GLN A 37 16.35 -13.31 -1.58
CA GLN A 37 16.34 -14.64 -0.95
C GLN A 37 16.93 -15.74 -1.85
N THR A 38 17.26 -15.39 -3.10
CA THR A 38 17.75 -16.37 -4.09
C THR A 38 19.27 -16.38 -4.23
N GLY A 39 19.93 -15.38 -3.66
CA GLY A 39 21.38 -15.19 -3.83
C GLY A 39 21.77 -14.94 -5.30
N THR A 40 20.86 -14.40 -6.10
CA THR A 40 21.11 -14.14 -7.53
C THR A 40 21.95 -12.90 -7.76
N LEU A 41 21.78 -11.90 -6.90
CA LEU A 41 22.58 -10.68 -6.93
C LEU A 41 23.83 -10.86 -6.05
N SER A 42 24.99 -10.41 -6.51
CA SER A 42 26.15 -10.27 -5.63
C SER A 42 25.89 -9.19 -4.59
N ALA A 43 26.62 -9.20 -3.48
CA ALA A 43 26.51 -8.18 -2.45
C ALA A 43 26.74 -6.77 -3.01
N ALA A 44 27.70 -6.60 -3.93
CA ALA A 44 27.97 -5.33 -4.58
C ALA A 44 26.78 -4.86 -5.48
N GLN A 45 26.17 -5.78 -6.22
CA GLN A 45 25.00 -5.47 -7.05
C GLN A 45 23.78 -5.10 -6.19
N SER A 46 23.52 -5.87 -5.14
CA SER A 46 22.44 -5.56 -4.18
C SER A 46 22.61 -4.19 -3.54
N GLN A 47 23.86 -3.87 -3.12
CA GLN A 47 24.17 -2.58 -2.54
C GLN A 47 23.99 -1.44 -3.55
N ALA A 48 24.52 -1.58 -4.77
CA ALA A 48 24.38 -0.56 -5.82
C ALA A 48 22.89 -0.27 -6.17
N ILE A 49 22.05 -1.31 -6.24
CA ILE A 49 20.61 -1.16 -6.47
C ILE A 49 19.96 -0.47 -5.25
N SER A 50 20.33 -0.87 -4.05
CA SER A 50 19.82 -0.28 -2.80
C SER A 50 20.15 1.21 -2.70
N ASP A 51 21.38 1.60 -3.03
CA ASP A 51 21.82 3.00 -3.05
C ASP A 51 21.06 3.83 -4.09
N LYS A 52 20.82 3.26 -5.27
CA LYS A 52 20.03 3.89 -6.32
C LYS A 52 18.57 4.11 -5.88
N LEU A 53 17.97 3.12 -5.22
CA LEU A 53 16.62 3.23 -4.66
C LEU A 53 16.56 4.28 -3.54
N ALA A 54 17.59 4.36 -2.70
CA ALA A 54 17.72 5.39 -1.67
C ALA A 54 17.82 6.79 -2.26
N ALA A 55 18.59 6.96 -3.32
CA ALA A 55 18.71 8.23 -4.04
C ALA A 55 17.37 8.64 -4.68
N LEU A 56 16.63 7.69 -5.26
CA LEU A 56 15.30 7.93 -5.81
C LEU A 56 14.32 8.37 -4.71
N GLU A 57 14.29 7.67 -3.58
CA GLU A 57 13.45 8.03 -2.44
C GLU A 57 13.79 9.42 -1.91
N THR A 58 15.07 9.76 -1.78
CA THR A 58 15.50 11.11 -1.37
C THR A 58 15.05 12.19 -2.35
N LYS A 59 15.10 11.90 -3.65
CA LYS A 59 14.77 12.84 -4.73
C LYS A 59 13.27 12.99 -4.94
N ARG A 60 12.50 11.91 -4.83
CA ARG A 60 11.07 11.86 -5.20
C ARG A 60 10.14 11.68 -4.01
N GLY A 61 10.65 11.21 -2.88
CA GLY A 61 9.85 10.80 -1.73
C GLY A 61 9.26 9.40 -1.86
N SER A 62 9.13 8.87 -3.07
CA SER A 62 8.52 7.57 -3.33
C SER A 62 9.46 6.43 -2.96
N GLN A 63 8.97 5.48 -2.18
CA GLN A 63 9.76 4.33 -1.72
C GLN A 63 9.59 3.14 -2.66
N LEU A 64 10.66 2.68 -3.26
CA LEU A 64 10.71 1.49 -4.11
C LEU A 64 11.48 0.38 -3.40
N VAL A 65 10.94 -0.85 -3.45
CA VAL A 65 11.56 -2.04 -2.84
C VAL A 65 11.57 -3.18 -3.84
N VAL A 66 12.66 -3.94 -3.87
CA VAL A 66 12.82 -5.14 -4.68
C VAL A 66 12.84 -6.37 -3.78
N LEU A 67 11.98 -7.33 -4.07
CA LEU A 67 11.95 -8.65 -3.44
C LEU A 67 12.19 -9.72 -4.49
N MET A 68 13.23 -10.52 -4.30
CA MET A 68 13.52 -11.68 -5.13
C MET A 68 13.30 -12.95 -4.31
N VAL A 69 12.44 -13.83 -4.81
CA VAL A 69 12.13 -15.15 -4.25
C VAL A 69 12.34 -16.23 -5.31
N ALA A 70 12.56 -17.46 -4.89
CA ALA A 70 12.70 -18.59 -5.83
C ALA A 70 11.38 -18.80 -6.59
N THR A 71 10.29 -18.98 -5.86
CA THR A 71 8.94 -19.22 -6.42
C THR A 71 7.90 -18.62 -5.49
N THR A 72 6.74 -18.26 -6.02
CA THR A 72 5.58 -17.87 -5.21
C THR A 72 4.54 -19.00 -5.11
N GLN A 73 4.76 -20.09 -5.83
CA GLN A 73 3.80 -21.20 -5.86
C GLN A 73 3.58 -21.84 -4.48
N PRO A 74 2.35 -22.27 -4.21
CA PRO A 74 1.19 -22.39 -5.10
C PRO A 74 0.40 -21.08 -5.31
N GLU A 75 0.81 -19.97 -4.70
CA GLU A 75 0.15 -18.67 -4.79
C GLU A 75 0.52 -17.96 -6.11
N ASP A 76 -0.45 -17.30 -6.73
CA ASP A 76 -0.14 -16.43 -7.88
C ASP A 76 0.71 -15.24 -7.43
N ILE A 77 1.65 -14.83 -8.28
CA ILE A 77 2.59 -13.75 -7.97
C ILE A 77 1.89 -12.42 -7.63
N ALA A 78 0.72 -12.13 -8.22
CA ALA A 78 -0.01 -10.91 -7.92
C ALA A 78 -0.62 -10.97 -6.51
N ALA A 79 -1.20 -12.11 -6.11
CA ALA A 79 -1.72 -12.32 -4.76
C ALA A 79 -0.60 -12.24 -3.71
N TYR A 80 0.54 -12.89 -3.99
CA TYR A 80 1.72 -12.80 -3.13
C TYR A 80 2.24 -11.36 -3.00
N ALA A 81 2.41 -10.64 -4.12
CA ALA A 81 2.89 -9.26 -4.14
C ALA A 81 1.98 -8.32 -3.35
N GLN A 82 0.66 -8.46 -3.50
CA GLN A 82 -0.31 -7.69 -2.74
C GLN A 82 -0.19 -7.97 -1.24
N ARG A 83 -0.10 -9.23 -0.83
CA ARG A 83 0.06 -9.63 0.58
C ARG A 83 1.35 -9.11 1.19
N VAL A 84 2.45 -9.08 0.42
CA VAL A 84 3.72 -8.48 0.84
C VAL A 84 3.57 -6.96 0.99
N ALA A 85 2.96 -6.28 0.01
CA ALA A 85 2.73 -4.84 0.04
C ALA A 85 1.84 -4.42 1.22
N ASP A 86 0.77 -5.17 1.50
CA ASP A 86 -0.12 -4.96 2.64
C ASP A 86 0.59 -5.14 3.99
N SER A 87 1.54 -6.09 4.06
CA SER A 87 2.33 -6.34 5.27
C SER A 87 3.40 -5.26 5.49
N TRP A 88 4.08 -4.86 4.44
CA TRP A 88 5.21 -3.93 4.51
C TRP A 88 4.80 -2.47 4.53
N LYS A 89 3.66 -2.12 3.94
CA LYS A 89 3.13 -0.75 3.85
C LYS A 89 4.18 0.23 3.34
N ILE A 90 4.79 -0.12 2.20
CA ILE A 90 5.85 0.64 1.55
C ILE A 90 5.34 2.02 1.13
N GLY A 91 6.19 3.04 1.28
CA GLY A 91 5.88 4.42 0.93
C GLY A 91 5.48 5.28 2.13
N ARG A 92 5.29 6.56 1.87
CA ARG A 92 4.84 7.52 2.89
C ARG A 92 3.38 7.27 3.23
N LEU A 93 3.05 6.99 4.49
CA LEU A 93 1.69 6.68 4.94
C LEU A 93 0.65 7.74 4.54
N ALA A 94 1.03 9.02 4.57
CA ALA A 94 0.13 10.11 4.21
C ALA A 94 -0.06 10.28 2.70
N VAL A 95 0.85 9.75 1.88
CA VAL A 95 0.84 9.90 0.41
C VAL A 95 0.44 8.59 -0.25
N GLY A 96 0.93 7.46 0.25
CA GLY A 96 0.72 6.14 -0.36
C GLY A 96 1.50 5.96 -1.65
N ASP A 97 2.78 6.32 -1.66
CA ASP A 97 3.67 6.37 -2.82
C ASP A 97 4.74 5.27 -2.81
N GLY A 98 4.34 4.08 -2.43
CA GLY A 98 5.17 2.89 -2.47
C GLY A 98 5.07 2.13 -3.78
N LEU A 99 6.16 1.44 -4.15
CA LEU A 99 6.17 0.49 -5.26
C LEU A 99 7.02 -0.73 -4.89
N LEU A 100 6.45 -1.92 -5.01
CA LEU A 100 7.12 -3.18 -4.79
C LEU A 100 7.36 -3.89 -6.12
N ILE A 101 8.61 -4.31 -6.34
CA ILE A 101 9.00 -5.16 -7.47
C ILE A 101 9.21 -6.57 -6.91
N VAL A 102 8.35 -7.52 -7.27
CA VAL A 102 8.51 -8.93 -6.91
C VAL A 102 9.06 -9.70 -8.11
N VAL A 103 10.13 -10.45 -7.89
CA VAL A 103 10.74 -11.34 -8.87
C VAL A 103 10.64 -12.77 -8.35
N ALA A 104 9.84 -13.61 -8.99
CA ALA A 104 9.80 -15.05 -8.76
C ALA A 104 10.70 -15.73 -9.82
N LYS A 105 11.96 -15.98 -9.44
CA LYS A 105 13.03 -16.33 -10.37
C LYS A 105 12.74 -17.64 -11.12
N ASP A 106 12.39 -18.70 -10.40
CA ASP A 106 12.19 -20.03 -10.98
C ASP A 106 10.88 -20.09 -11.76
N ASP A 107 9.87 -19.30 -11.36
CA ASP A 107 8.62 -19.12 -12.08
C ASP A 107 8.79 -18.25 -13.33
N ARG A 108 9.92 -17.55 -13.47
CA ARG A 108 10.20 -16.55 -14.52
C ARG A 108 9.14 -15.46 -14.60
N ARG A 109 8.65 -15.03 -13.45
CA ARG A 109 7.60 -14.02 -13.32
C ARG A 109 8.13 -12.81 -12.59
N VAL A 110 7.62 -11.64 -13.00
CA VAL A 110 7.85 -10.37 -12.33
C VAL A 110 6.52 -9.65 -12.17
N ARG A 111 6.31 -9.05 -11.01
CA ARG A 111 5.13 -8.24 -10.71
C ARG A 111 5.56 -6.91 -10.10
N PHE A 112 4.93 -5.82 -10.54
CA PHE A 112 4.95 -4.55 -9.84
C PHE A 112 3.65 -4.41 -9.06
N GLU A 113 3.77 -4.12 -7.78
CA GLU A 113 2.64 -3.73 -6.95
C GLU A 113 2.79 -2.25 -6.66
N VAL A 114 1.85 -1.47 -7.17
CA VAL A 114 1.93 -0.01 -7.24
C VAL A 114 0.91 0.58 -6.29
N ALA A 115 1.34 1.41 -5.35
CA ALA A 115 0.42 2.09 -4.46
C ALA A 115 -0.39 3.18 -5.21
N LYS A 116 -1.58 3.47 -4.71
CA LYS A 116 -2.61 4.25 -5.38
C LYS A 116 -2.14 5.61 -5.94
N SER A 117 -1.30 6.34 -5.21
CA SER A 117 -0.82 7.65 -5.68
C SER A 117 0.24 7.57 -6.78
N LEU A 118 0.82 6.38 -7.02
CA LEU A 118 1.73 6.14 -8.14
C LEU A 118 1.02 5.54 -9.37
N GLU A 119 -0.26 5.18 -9.30
CA GLU A 119 -0.99 4.60 -10.44
C GLU A 119 -1.06 5.55 -11.65
N GLY A 120 -1.07 6.88 -11.43
CA GLY A 120 -0.99 7.88 -12.48
C GLY A 120 0.34 7.80 -13.25
N ALA A 121 1.46 7.74 -12.53
CA ALA A 121 2.80 7.64 -13.10
C ALA A 121 3.08 6.26 -13.69
N VAL A 122 2.66 5.20 -13.00
CA VAL A 122 2.95 3.81 -13.33
C VAL A 122 1.64 2.99 -13.40
N PRO A 123 0.75 3.28 -14.35
CA PRO A 123 -0.43 2.46 -14.56
C PRO A 123 -0.04 1.04 -15.00
N ASP A 124 -0.94 0.08 -14.86
CA ASP A 124 -0.74 -1.34 -15.17
C ASP A 124 -0.09 -1.58 -16.56
N LEU A 125 -0.52 -0.82 -17.55
CA LEU A 125 0.05 -0.92 -18.91
C LEU A 125 1.54 -0.53 -18.91
N ALA A 126 1.91 0.55 -18.21
CA ALA A 126 3.28 0.99 -18.11
C ALA A 126 4.15 -0.01 -17.34
N ALA A 127 3.62 -0.55 -16.25
CA ALA A 127 4.28 -1.62 -15.49
C ALA A 127 4.59 -2.83 -16.36
N ARG A 128 3.59 -3.31 -17.13
CA ARG A 128 3.75 -4.43 -18.07
C ARG A 128 4.77 -4.12 -19.16
N GLN A 129 4.77 -2.92 -19.72
CA GLN A 129 5.76 -2.51 -20.73
C GLN A 129 7.18 -2.51 -20.16
N ILE A 130 7.41 -1.99 -18.96
CA ILE A 130 8.73 -2.03 -18.32
C ILE A 130 9.17 -3.48 -18.11
N ILE A 131 8.28 -4.35 -17.66
CA ILE A 131 8.59 -5.77 -17.47
C ILE A 131 8.93 -6.44 -18.81
N SER A 132 8.13 -6.23 -19.88
CA SER A 132 8.32 -6.89 -21.17
C SER A 132 9.54 -6.38 -21.92
N ASP A 133 9.77 -5.07 -21.91
CA ASP A 133 10.73 -4.42 -22.80
C ASP A 133 12.10 -4.28 -22.16
N VAL A 134 12.16 -4.26 -20.83
CA VAL A 134 13.40 -3.99 -20.07
C VAL A 134 13.82 -5.21 -19.25
N ILE A 135 12.96 -5.66 -18.32
CA ILE A 135 13.32 -6.72 -17.36
C ILE A 135 13.46 -8.07 -18.06
N THR A 136 12.44 -8.47 -18.79
CA THR A 136 12.39 -9.82 -19.40
C THR A 136 13.57 -10.08 -20.34
N PRO A 137 13.97 -9.19 -21.25
CA PRO A 137 15.13 -9.42 -22.12
C PRO A 137 16.45 -9.52 -21.37
N ALA A 138 16.65 -8.74 -20.30
CA ALA A 138 17.84 -8.78 -19.45
C ALA A 138 17.89 -10.10 -18.65
N PHE A 139 16.79 -10.49 -18.02
CA PHE A 139 16.70 -11.71 -17.23
C PHE A 139 16.91 -12.99 -18.07
N ARG A 140 16.46 -12.97 -19.32
CA ARG A 140 16.76 -14.07 -20.28
C ARG A 140 18.25 -14.24 -20.55
N LYS A 141 19.03 -13.18 -20.37
CA LYS A 141 20.50 -13.20 -20.50
C LYS A 141 21.19 -13.40 -19.14
N ASN A 142 20.45 -13.74 -18.07
CA ASN A 142 20.88 -13.81 -16.69
C ASN A 142 21.43 -12.48 -16.14
N ASP A 143 21.16 -11.34 -16.78
CA ASP A 143 21.51 -10.02 -16.29
C ASP A 143 20.40 -9.45 -15.40
N PHE A 144 20.28 -10.00 -14.19
CA PHE A 144 19.26 -9.58 -13.24
C PHE A 144 19.53 -8.16 -12.73
N ALA A 145 20.79 -7.84 -12.41
CA ALA A 145 21.14 -6.53 -11.92
C ALA A 145 20.94 -5.42 -12.96
N GLY A 146 21.34 -5.67 -14.21
CA GLY A 146 21.13 -4.73 -15.31
C GLY A 146 19.65 -4.51 -15.61
N GLY A 147 18.86 -5.58 -15.62
CA GLY A 147 17.42 -5.50 -15.81
C GLY A 147 16.69 -4.69 -14.73
N LEU A 148 17.04 -4.91 -13.45
CA LEU A 148 16.50 -4.15 -12.33
C LEU A 148 16.93 -2.68 -12.38
N ASN A 149 18.21 -2.41 -12.64
CA ASN A 149 18.72 -1.04 -12.76
C ASN A 149 18.02 -0.25 -13.86
N ALA A 150 17.86 -0.84 -15.04
CA ALA A 150 17.18 -0.21 -16.16
C ALA A 150 15.67 0.00 -15.89
N ALA A 151 15.02 -0.94 -15.18
CA ALA A 151 13.63 -0.77 -14.75
C ALA A 151 13.47 0.38 -13.76
N ILE A 152 14.38 0.50 -12.78
CA ILE A 152 14.39 1.60 -11.80
C ILE A 152 14.56 2.96 -12.51
N ASP A 153 15.42 3.05 -13.56
CA ASP A 153 15.59 4.28 -14.35
C ASP A 153 14.29 4.66 -15.07
N ARG A 154 13.58 3.68 -15.62
CA ARG A 154 12.28 3.92 -16.26
C ARG A 154 11.21 4.36 -15.26
N LEU A 155 11.23 3.79 -14.06
CA LEU A 155 10.33 4.18 -12.98
C LEU A 155 10.64 5.60 -12.48
N ASP A 156 11.92 5.98 -12.24
CA ASP A 156 12.30 7.34 -11.83
C ASP A 156 11.84 8.37 -12.87
N ALA A 157 12.05 8.09 -14.16
CA ALA A 157 11.62 9.00 -15.22
C ALA A 157 10.10 9.21 -15.25
N ARG A 158 9.29 8.16 -14.96
CA ARG A 158 7.83 8.27 -14.90
C ARG A 158 7.35 8.98 -13.65
N ILE A 159 7.84 8.56 -12.49
CA ILE A 159 7.48 9.16 -11.18
C ILE A 159 7.88 10.63 -11.16
N GLY A 160 8.97 11.01 -11.81
CA GLY A 160 9.43 12.39 -11.88
C GLY A 160 8.52 13.34 -12.67
N ASN A 161 7.66 12.82 -13.52
CA ASN A 161 6.68 13.59 -14.26
C ASN A 161 5.32 13.68 -13.55
N GLU A 162 5.13 12.96 -12.45
CA GLU A 162 3.93 13.00 -11.63
C GLU A 162 4.07 14.14 -10.60
N GLY A 163 3.02 14.91 -10.41
CA GLY A 163 2.99 16.03 -9.45
C GLY A 163 2.83 15.55 -7.99
N LEU A 164 3.61 14.57 -7.56
CA LEU A 164 3.59 14.08 -6.18
C LEU A 164 4.14 15.12 -5.21
N PRO A 165 3.66 15.16 -3.94
CA PRO A 165 4.20 16.06 -2.92
C PRO A 165 5.71 15.82 -2.73
N GLU A 166 6.48 16.91 -2.72
CA GLU A 166 7.93 16.85 -2.49
C GLU A 166 8.27 16.14 -1.17
N PRO A 167 9.42 15.45 -1.09
CA PRO A 167 9.91 14.91 0.17
C PRO A 167 10.11 16.07 1.17
N ALA A 168 9.67 15.86 2.41
CA ALA A 168 9.94 16.81 3.47
C ALA A 168 11.47 16.99 3.61
N ALA A 169 11.94 18.24 3.61
CA ALA A 169 13.35 18.54 3.83
C ALA A 169 13.83 17.91 5.16
N PRO A 170 15.08 17.39 5.22
CA PRO A 170 15.62 16.84 6.47
C PRO A 170 15.55 17.89 7.59
N GLY A 171 14.79 17.61 8.64
CA GLY A 171 14.55 18.54 9.74
C GLY A 171 13.29 19.40 9.65
N ALA A 172 12.53 19.36 8.58
CA ALA A 172 11.17 19.89 8.57
C ALA A 172 10.32 19.06 9.53
N LYS A 173 9.91 19.66 10.65
CA LYS A 173 8.90 19.07 11.53
C LYS A 173 7.68 18.86 10.67
N THR A 174 7.35 17.59 10.40
CA THR A 174 6.07 17.24 9.80
C THR A 174 4.99 17.97 10.60
N PRO A 175 4.19 18.85 10.01
CA PRO A 175 3.05 19.36 10.73
C PRO A 175 2.27 18.11 11.17
N PRO A 176 1.80 18.05 12.41
CA PRO A 176 0.96 16.93 12.78
C PRO A 176 -0.12 16.83 11.72
N SER A 177 -0.29 15.65 11.12
CA SER A 177 -1.41 15.31 10.25
C SER A 177 -2.68 15.23 11.12
N GLY A 178 -2.90 16.31 11.87
CA GLY A 178 -4.21 16.62 12.36
C GLY A 178 -4.99 17.01 11.12
N GLN A 179 -5.97 16.24 10.77
CA GLN A 179 -7.13 16.75 10.06
C GLN A 179 -7.64 17.91 10.92
N GLY A 180 -7.02 19.08 10.77
CA GLY A 180 -7.58 20.31 11.26
C GLY A 180 -8.93 20.41 10.56
N PHE A 181 -10.00 20.37 11.33
CA PHE A 181 -11.33 20.66 10.82
C PHE A 181 -11.23 21.95 10.00
N ASN A 182 -11.24 21.81 8.70
CA ASN A 182 -11.33 22.94 7.79
C ASN A 182 -12.61 23.68 8.17
N LEU A 183 -12.55 25.00 8.33
CA LEU A 183 -13.74 25.81 8.57
C LEU A 183 -14.84 25.50 7.53
N GLN A 184 -14.44 25.10 6.34
CA GLN A 184 -15.32 24.67 5.26
C GLN A 184 -15.99 23.32 5.56
N ASP A 185 -15.23 22.34 6.09
CA ASP A 185 -15.78 21.03 6.49
C ASP A 185 -16.67 21.16 7.71
N LEU A 186 -16.31 22.04 8.65
CA LEU A 186 -17.15 22.39 9.79
C LEU A 186 -18.47 23.06 9.35
N ALA A 187 -18.42 23.95 8.37
CA ALA A 187 -19.61 24.60 7.82
C ALA A 187 -20.53 23.59 7.13
N ILE A 188 -19.95 22.68 6.31
CA ILE A 188 -20.72 21.60 5.66
C ILE A 188 -21.33 20.66 6.69
N PHE A 189 -20.55 20.27 7.69
CA PHE A 189 -21.03 19.42 8.79
C PHE A 189 -22.19 20.07 9.56
N LEU A 190 -22.07 21.35 9.93
CA LEU A 190 -23.12 22.09 10.60
C LEU A 190 -24.37 22.25 9.72
N PHE A 191 -24.18 22.51 8.43
CA PHE A 191 -25.30 22.71 7.50
C PHE A 191 -26.11 21.43 7.24
N VAL A 192 -25.45 20.27 7.32
CA VAL A 192 -26.10 18.96 7.10
C VAL A 192 -26.52 18.31 8.42
N ALA A 193 -25.63 18.30 9.43
CA ALA A 193 -25.87 17.58 10.68
C ALA A 193 -26.95 18.25 11.55
N VAL A 194 -26.96 19.57 11.60
CA VAL A 194 -27.95 20.30 12.45
C VAL A 194 -29.39 20.09 12.02
N PRO A 195 -29.76 20.18 10.72
CA PRO A 195 -31.11 19.85 10.28
C PRO A 195 -31.49 18.39 10.50
N VAL A 196 -30.54 17.44 10.26
CA VAL A 196 -30.79 16.01 10.44
C VAL A 196 -31.03 15.67 11.91
N ILE A 197 -30.19 16.17 12.81
CA ILE A 197 -30.34 15.98 14.27
C ILE A 197 -31.63 16.64 14.73
N GLY A 198 -31.96 17.84 14.23
CA GLY A 198 -33.20 18.53 14.53
C GLY A 198 -34.44 17.75 14.09
N ALA A 199 -34.41 17.12 12.90
CA ALA A 199 -35.51 16.28 12.41
C ALA A 199 -35.66 15.01 13.26
N VAL A 200 -34.58 14.37 13.67
CA VAL A 200 -34.62 13.19 14.52
C VAL A 200 -35.14 13.51 15.93
N LEU A 201 -34.66 14.60 16.53
CA LEU A 201 -35.13 15.04 17.86
C LEU A 201 -36.59 15.45 17.84
N THR A 202 -37.08 16.14 16.79
CA THR A 202 -38.49 16.45 16.65
C THR A 202 -39.34 15.22 16.42
N GLY A 203 -38.81 14.18 15.78
CA GLY A 203 -39.52 12.90 15.60
C GLY A 203 -39.66 12.11 16.88
N ILE A 204 -38.66 12.15 17.77
CA ILE A 204 -38.63 11.40 19.05
C ILE A 204 -39.35 12.14 20.18
N PHE A 205 -39.14 13.44 20.32
CA PHE A 205 -39.61 14.23 21.46
C PHE A 205 -40.82 15.13 21.13
N GLY A 206 -41.33 15.06 19.92
CA GLY A 206 -42.49 15.90 19.46
C GLY A 206 -42.07 17.35 19.18
N ARG A 207 -42.93 18.05 18.39
CA ARG A 207 -42.64 19.40 17.85
C ARG A 207 -42.33 20.48 18.91
N LYS A 208 -42.88 20.38 20.13
CA LYS A 208 -42.71 21.41 21.14
C LYS A 208 -41.38 21.31 21.92
N LEU A 209 -40.89 20.11 22.20
CA LEU A 209 -39.65 19.89 22.92
C LEU A 209 -38.42 19.83 22.00
N GLY A 210 -38.59 19.28 20.77
CA GLY A 210 -37.49 19.20 19.80
C GLY A 210 -37.00 20.56 19.29
N SER A 211 -37.92 21.53 19.09
CA SER A 211 -37.56 22.88 18.66
C SER A 211 -36.81 23.69 19.76
N LEU A 212 -37.14 23.49 21.04
CA LEU A 212 -36.45 24.10 22.16
C LEU A 212 -35.00 23.56 22.33
N ALA A 213 -34.82 22.23 22.18
CA ALA A 213 -33.50 21.62 22.28
C ALA A 213 -32.57 22.04 21.12
N THR A 214 -33.11 22.13 19.90
CA THR A 214 -32.38 22.58 18.72
C THR A 214 -32.00 24.06 18.81
N GLY A 215 -32.92 24.91 19.30
CA GLY A 215 -32.65 26.33 19.51
C GLY A 215 -31.61 26.60 20.61
N ALA A 216 -31.61 25.84 21.69
CA ALA A 216 -30.62 25.94 22.78
C ALA A 216 -29.21 25.47 22.32
N ALA A 217 -29.13 24.41 21.54
CA ALA A 217 -27.87 23.92 21.01
C ALA A 217 -27.24 24.91 20.01
N ALA A 218 -28.04 25.45 19.08
CA ALA A 218 -27.56 26.41 18.09
C ALA A 218 -27.19 27.75 18.74
N GLY A 219 -27.97 28.24 19.72
CA GLY A 219 -27.69 29.45 20.45
C GLY A 219 -26.46 29.36 21.35
N GLY A 220 -26.28 28.22 22.04
CA GLY A 220 -25.10 27.97 22.90
C GLY A 220 -23.80 27.91 22.10
N MET A 221 -23.85 27.29 20.92
CA MET A 221 -22.70 27.17 20.02
C MET A 221 -22.32 28.52 19.40
N GLY A 222 -23.33 29.35 19.02
CA GLY A 222 -23.09 30.72 18.53
C GLY A 222 -22.45 31.62 19.59
N TRP A 223 -22.89 31.51 20.83
CA TRP A 223 -22.31 32.27 21.95
C TRP A 223 -20.87 31.85 22.27
N TRP A 224 -20.57 30.55 22.25
CA TRP A 224 -19.24 30.00 22.47
C TRP A 224 -18.24 30.44 21.39
N LEU A 225 -18.65 30.43 20.13
CA LEU A 225 -17.84 30.89 18.98
C LEU A 225 -17.55 32.40 19.09
N SER A 226 -18.54 33.21 19.46
CA SER A 226 -18.38 34.65 19.59
C SER A 226 -17.44 35.00 20.73
N ALA A 227 -17.49 34.28 21.86
CA ALA A 227 -16.57 34.44 22.99
C ALA A 227 -15.13 34.07 22.64
N SER A 228 -14.93 33.02 21.83
CA SER A 228 -13.60 32.57 21.38
C SER A 228 -12.92 33.58 20.46
N ILE A 229 -13.68 34.23 19.57
CA ILE A 229 -13.16 35.28 18.68
C ILE A 229 -12.74 36.53 19.44
N ALA A 230 -13.49 36.92 20.49
CA ALA A 230 -13.16 38.07 21.30
C ALA A 230 -11.84 37.89 22.13
N ILE A 231 -11.53 36.64 22.51
CA ILE A 231 -10.28 36.31 23.24
C ILE A 231 -9.09 36.27 22.25
N ALA A 232 -9.29 35.93 20.98
CA ALA A 232 -8.22 35.88 20.00
C ALA A 232 -7.86 37.26 19.38
N ALA A 233 -8.69 38.26 19.59
CA ALA A 233 -8.50 39.63 19.05
C ALA A 233 -7.99 40.64 20.10
N GLY A 234 -7.77 40.23 21.35
CA GLY A 234 -7.17 41.03 22.42
C GLY A 234 -5.82 40.50 22.83
#